data_df6a757153ae2f42fefa4fa9dff45d87
#
_entry.id   df6a757153ae2f42fefa4fa9dff45d87
#
_cell.length_a   1.000
_cell.length_b   1.000
_cell.length_c   1.000
_cell.angle_alpha   90.00
_cell.angle_beta   90.00
_cell.angle_gamma   90.00
#
_symmetry.space_group_name_H-M   'P 1'
#
loop_
_entity.id
_entity.type
_entity.pdbx_description
1 polymer ?
#
loop_
_entity_poly.entity_id
_entity_poly.type
_entity_poly.pdbx_seq_one_letter_code
_entity_poly.pdbx_strand_id
1 'polypeptide(L)'
;MVDILAAPQQTKADSALRTLTGISIAHWVSHFYIFVFPMLFPFLKEQLGVGYIELGFALTAFGLVSGLTQAPIGYLTDHFGARKVLLIGLAVGGCALIGLGLHLSYPALIVSAVVLGLANSVYHPADYAILSAHMDNARMGRAFSVHTFAGFLGGAVAPAIMLALVATVGGLGALIVAGAIGPLVALLLIAMGVPDTSAAERKAAGAEAPKQNIVTPAIMMLTIFFMLLGLSNAGISNFGIVALMSGYGVDLATANVALTAFLAASAIGVLAGGFLADRTHRHGQVAAAAFGINAVIMLVIAIASLPSPLLTALLTVAGFLGGVITPSRDMLVRNAAPPGAAGRAFGIVSTGFNFSGIFAPLLFGWIMDQHMPHWVFGASVVFMVLTVLLALVTERKPAQIPATA
;
A
#
# COMPACT_ATOMS: atom_id res chain seq x y z
N MET A 1 22.87 35.69 -31.41
CA MET A 1 21.77 34.91 -31.99
C MET A 1 21.86 33.46 -31.45
N VAL A 2 21.86 33.27 -30.10
CA VAL A 2 22.11 31.94 -29.45
C VAL A 2 21.10 31.61 -28.33
N ASP A 3 20.16 32.51 -27.94
CA ASP A 3 19.38 32.29 -26.68
C ASP A 3 17.87 32.05 -26.84
N ILE A 4 17.36 31.71 -28.04
CA ILE A 4 15.90 31.59 -28.22
C ILE A 4 15.39 30.13 -28.15
N LEU A 5 16.26 29.11 -28.12
CA LEU A 5 15.84 27.68 -28.17
C LEU A 5 15.89 26.92 -26.82
N ALA A 6 16.44 27.49 -25.76
CA ALA A 6 16.55 26.83 -24.46
C ALA A 6 15.28 26.96 -23.57
N ALA A 7 14.51 28.02 -23.70
CA ALA A 7 13.37 28.31 -22.84
C ALA A 7 12.22 27.27 -22.89
N PRO A 8 11.81 26.68 -24.03
CA PRO A 8 10.68 25.76 -24.06
C PRO A 8 10.93 24.39 -23.42
N GLN A 9 12.18 23.91 -23.44
CA GLN A 9 12.52 22.60 -22.84
C GLN A 9 12.65 22.67 -21.31
N GLN A 10 13.17 23.76 -20.79
CA GLN A 10 13.33 23.98 -19.34
C GLN A 10 11.97 24.13 -18.65
N THR A 11 11.04 24.88 -19.25
CA THR A 11 9.66 25.02 -18.74
C THR A 11 8.88 23.70 -18.74
N LYS A 12 9.10 22.81 -19.72
CA LYS A 12 8.46 21.49 -19.79
C LYS A 12 9.03 20.56 -18.73
N ALA A 13 10.33 20.58 -18.49
CA ALA A 13 10.96 19.78 -17.44
C ALA A 13 10.52 20.19 -16.02
N ASP A 14 10.40 21.50 -15.77
CA ASP A 14 9.93 22.07 -14.50
C ASP A 14 8.47 21.70 -14.25
N SER A 15 7.63 21.71 -15.29
CA SER A 15 6.23 21.27 -15.20
C SER A 15 6.12 19.79 -14.86
N ALA A 16 6.92 18.94 -15.50
CA ALA A 16 6.94 17.49 -15.25
C ALA A 16 7.40 17.17 -13.82
N LEU A 17 8.46 17.83 -13.33
CA LEU A 17 8.93 17.66 -11.96
C LEU A 17 7.89 18.10 -10.93
N ARG A 18 7.23 19.24 -11.16
CA ARG A 18 6.15 19.75 -10.31
C ARG A 18 4.97 18.77 -10.25
N THR A 19 4.57 18.22 -11.39
CA THR A 19 3.50 17.22 -11.47
C THR A 19 3.90 15.96 -10.70
N LEU A 20 5.09 15.41 -10.93
CA LEU A 20 5.58 14.23 -10.22
C LEU A 20 5.61 14.44 -8.71
N THR A 21 6.12 15.59 -8.25
CA THR A 21 6.18 15.93 -6.83
C THR A 21 4.77 16.00 -6.22
N GLY A 22 3.85 16.73 -6.87
CA GLY A 22 2.47 16.86 -6.38
C GLY A 22 1.76 15.52 -6.27
N ILE A 23 1.82 14.70 -7.32
CA ILE A 23 1.19 13.36 -7.33
C ILE A 23 1.85 12.42 -6.31
N SER A 24 3.17 12.49 -6.13
CA SER A 24 3.86 11.72 -5.10
C SER A 24 3.46 12.13 -3.68
N ILE A 25 3.22 13.42 -3.42
CA ILE A 25 2.69 13.91 -2.14
C ILE A 25 1.26 13.38 -1.91
N ALA A 26 0.40 13.40 -2.92
CA ALA A 26 -0.94 12.83 -2.82
C ALA A 26 -0.89 11.32 -2.49
N HIS A 27 -0.02 10.57 -3.14
CA HIS A 27 0.17 9.15 -2.90
C HIS A 27 0.74 8.85 -1.50
N TRP A 28 1.62 9.72 -1.00
CA TRP A 28 2.09 9.67 0.38
C TRP A 28 0.91 9.78 1.36
N VAL A 29 -0.03 10.71 1.14
CA VAL A 29 -1.23 10.87 1.97
C VAL A 29 -2.09 9.61 1.95
N SER A 30 -2.28 8.97 0.79
CA SER A 30 -3.08 7.75 0.69
C SER A 30 -2.55 6.65 1.59
N HIS A 31 -1.25 6.40 1.55
CA HIS A 31 -0.61 5.38 2.38
C HIS A 31 -0.53 5.76 3.85
N PHE A 32 -0.34 7.04 4.18
CA PHE A 32 -0.45 7.53 5.55
C PHE A 32 -1.84 7.26 6.12
N TYR A 33 -2.91 7.53 5.37
CA TYR A 33 -4.29 7.33 5.80
C TYR A 33 -4.66 5.86 6.06
N ILE A 34 -4.10 4.92 5.31
CA ILE A 34 -4.28 3.48 5.54
C ILE A 34 -3.87 3.09 6.97
N PHE A 35 -2.84 3.75 7.51
CA PHE A 35 -2.31 3.41 8.82
C PHE A 35 -2.93 4.20 9.98
N VAL A 36 -3.73 5.23 9.75
CA VAL A 36 -4.29 6.08 10.84
C VAL A 36 -5.09 5.24 11.83
N PHE A 37 -6.00 4.38 11.38
CA PHE A 37 -6.80 3.56 12.31
C PHE A 37 -5.96 2.51 13.03
N PRO A 38 -5.12 1.70 12.38
CA PRO A 38 -4.26 0.74 13.07
C PRO A 38 -3.38 1.35 14.16
N MET A 39 -2.82 2.55 13.91
CA MET A 39 -1.98 3.24 14.90
C MET A 39 -2.77 3.74 16.11
N LEU A 40 -4.07 3.96 15.96
CA LEU A 40 -4.97 4.40 17.02
C LEU A 40 -5.74 3.25 17.68
N PHE A 41 -5.48 1.99 17.37
CA PHE A 41 -6.20 0.85 17.94
C PHE A 41 -6.22 0.84 19.48
N PRO A 42 -5.11 1.08 20.20
CA PRO A 42 -5.18 1.17 21.67
C PRO A 42 -6.16 2.23 22.15
N PHE A 43 -6.11 3.43 21.56
CA PHE A 43 -6.99 4.54 21.87
C PHE A 43 -8.46 4.24 21.50
N LEU A 44 -8.71 3.76 20.29
CA LEU A 44 -10.08 3.48 19.79
C LEU A 44 -10.74 2.37 20.59
N LYS A 45 -9.99 1.31 20.95
CA LYS A 45 -10.49 0.21 21.77
C LYS A 45 -10.98 0.71 23.14
N GLU A 46 -10.17 1.53 23.79
CA GLU A 46 -10.49 2.09 25.12
C GLU A 46 -11.68 3.05 25.06
N GLN A 47 -11.67 3.99 24.11
CA GLN A 47 -12.70 5.04 24.03
C GLN A 47 -14.06 4.52 23.54
N LEU A 48 -14.07 3.51 22.67
CA LEU A 48 -15.30 2.94 22.12
C LEU A 48 -15.82 1.74 22.93
N GLY A 49 -15.01 1.15 23.80
CA GLY A 49 -15.37 -0.05 24.57
C GLY A 49 -15.57 -1.29 23.68
N VAL A 50 -14.85 -1.41 22.56
CA VAL A 50 -15.00 -2.49 21.56
C VAL A 50 -13.80 -3.43 21.55
N GLY A 51 -13.95 -4.62 20.95
CA GLY A 51 -12.86 -5.55 20.74
C GLY A 51 -12.02 -5.24 19.48
N TYR A 52 -10.99 -6.02 19.26
CA TYR A 52 -10.16 -5.88 18.05
C TYR A 52 -10.86 -6.41 16.80
N ILE A 53 -11.81 -7.33 16.94
CA ILE A 53 -12.62 -7.81 15.80
C ILE A 53 -13.51 -6.67 15.27
N GLU A 54 -14.12 -5.85 16.14
CA GLU A 54 -14.91 -4.69 15.75
C GLU A 54 -14.05 -3.62 15.07
N LEU A 55 -12.81 -3.41 15.55
CA LEU A 55 -11.84 -2.54 14.87
C LEU A 55 -11.40 -3.13 13.53
N GLY A 56 -11.26 -4.45 13.46
CA GLY A 56 -11.02 -5.19 12.22
C GLY A 56 -12.15 -5.02 11.20
N PHE A 57 -13.41 -4.97 11.63
CA PHE A 57 -14.54 -4.65 10.74
C PHE A 57 -14.42 -3.29 10.08
N ALA A 58 -13.90 -2.27 10.77
CA ALA A 58 -13.66 -0.96 10.16
C ALA A 58 -12.61 -1.05 9.04
N LEU A 59 -11.50 -1.78 9.26
CA LEU A 59 -10.49 -2.00 8.22
C LEU A 59 -11.04 -2.85 7.05
N THR A 60 -11.87 -3.84 7.35
CA THR A 60 -12.55 -4.65 6.33
C THR A 60 -13.50 -3.79 5.49
N ALA A 61 -14.29 -2.91 6.11
CA ALA A 61 -15.17 -1.98 5.40
C ALA A 61 -14.38 -1.04 4.49
N PHE A 62 -13.26 -0.49 4.98
CA PHE A 62 -12.32 0.30 4.18
C PHE A 62 -11.81 -0.50 2.97
N GLY A 63 -11.26 -1.70 3.18
CA GLY A 63 -10.67 -2.53 2.14
C GLY A 63 -11.70 -2.99 1.10
N LEU A 64 -12.89 -3.39 1.54
CA LEU A 64 -13.99 -3.81 0.68
C LEU A 64 -14.47 -2.68 -0.23
N VAL A 65 -14.73 -1.51 0.35
CA VAL A 65 -15.19 -0.34 -0.42
C VAL A 65 -14.09 0.12 -1.38
N SER A 66 -12.85 0.23 -0.91
CA SER A 66 -11.71 0.61 -1.77
C SER A 66 -11.58 -0.35 -2.96
N GLY A 67 -11.62 -1.66 -2.73
CA GLY A 67 -11.49 -2.66 -3.79
C GLY A 67 -12.65 -2.64 -4.79
N LEU A 68 -13.90 -2.55 -4.31
CA LEU A 68 -15.09 -2.57 -5.18
C LEU A 68 -15.24 -1.28 -5.99
N THR A 69 -14.83 -0.14 -5.45
CA THR A 69 -15.05 1.17 -6.10
C THR A 69 -13.89 1.60 -6.99
N GLN A 70 -12.72 0.95 -6.94
CA GLN A 70 -11.55 1.35 -7.71
C GLN A 70 -11.79 1.35 -9.22
N ALA A 71 -12.48 0.34 -9.77
CA ALA A 71 -12.81 0.31 -11.19
C ALA A 71 -13.86 1.36 -11.58
N PRO A 72 -15.01 1.51 -10.88
CA PRO A 72 -15.94 2.64 -11.10
C PRO A 72 -15.27 4.01 -11.01
N ILE A 73 -14.38 4.22 -10.06
CA ILE A 73 -13.63 5.48 -9.93
C ILE A 73 -12.69 5.70 -11.13
N GLY A 74 -12.12 4.65 -11.71
CA GLY A 74 -11.38 4.76 -12.97
C GLY A 74 -12.23 5.36 -14.08
N TYR A 75 -13.48 4.93 -14.25
CA TYR A 75 -14.42 5.54 -15.21
C TYR A 75 -14.73 7.01 -14.88
N LEU A 76 -14.90 7.34 -13.60
CA LEU A 76 -15.11 8.74 -13.18
C LEU A 76 -13.88 9.60 -13.49
N THR A 77 -12.69 9.06 -13.28
CA THR A 77 -11.41 9.70 -13.61
C THR A 77 -11.32 10.01 -15.11
N ASP A 78 -11.71 9.06 -15.95
CA ASP A 78 -11.73 9.22 -17.41
C ASP A 78 -12.79 10.24 -17.86
N HIS A 79 -13.91 10.34 -17.15
CA HIS A 79 -15.02 11.22 -17.53
C HIS A 79 -14.82 12.67 -17.02
N PHE A 80 -14.52 12.84 -15.75
CA PHE A 80 -14.48 14.16 -15.08
C PHE A 80 -13.07 14.79 -15.05
N GLY A 81 -12.02 14.03 -15.32
CA GLY A 81 -10.63 14.42 -15.23
C GLY A 81 -9.96 13.93 -13.94
N ALA A 82 -8.74 13.44 -14.10
CA ALA A 82 -8.00 12.78 -13.04
C ALA A 82 -7.68 13.70 -11.86
N ARG A 83 -7.28 14.96 -12.15
CA ARG A 83 -7.00 15.96 -11.13
C ARG A 83 -8.20 16.25 -10.24
N LYS A 84 -9.38 16.47 -10.82
CA LYS A 84 -10.58 16.80 -10.06
C LYS A 84 -10.96 15.66 -9.12
N VAL A 85 -10.93 14.43 -9.62
CA VAL A 85 -11.26 13.23 -8.85
C VAL A 85 -10.26 13.06 -7.70
N LEU A 86 -8.96 13.28 -7.95
CA LEU A 86 -7.91 13.23 -6.92
C LEU A 86 -8.11 14.27 -5.81
N LEU A 87 -8.38 15.53 -6.18
CA LEU A 87 -8.62 16.61 -5.22
C LEU A 87 -9.84 16.32 -4.33
N ILE A 88 -10.92 15.80 -4.92
CA ILE A 88 -12.11 15.38 -4.16
C ILE A 88 -11.78 14.21 -3.22
N GLY A 89 -11.04 13.20 -3.69
CA GLY A 89 -10.62 12.07 -2.86
C GLY A 89 -9.80 12.51 -1.65
N LEU A 90 -8.80 13.37 -1.84
CA LEU A 90 -7.99 13.96 -0.77
C LEU A 90 -8.85 14.70 0.27
N ALA A 91 -9.77 15.56 -0.20
CA ALA A 91 -10.63 16.35 0.67
C ALA A 91 -11.62 15.45 1.44
N VAL A 92 -12.29 14.54 0.75
CA VAL A 92 -13.31 13.64 1.34
C VAL A 92 -12.66 12.70 2.37
N GLY A 93 -11.50 12.11 2.05
CA GLY A 93 -10.77 11.25 2.99
C GLY A 93 -10.34 11.99 4.25
N GLY A 94 -9.83 13.21 4.09
CA GLY A 94 -9.46 14.06 5.24
C GLY A 94 -10.66 14.47 6.08
N CYS A 95 -11.77 14.90 5.45
CA CYS A 95 -13.01 15.25 6.14
C CYS A 95 -13.61 14.06 6.91
N ALA A 96 -13.47 12.84 6.43
CA ALA A 96 -13.92 11.65 7.15
C ALA A 96 -13.18 11.46 8.49
N LEU A 97 -11.86 11.66 8.49
CA LEU A 97 -11.06 11.60 9.73
C LEU A 97 -11.38 12.76 10.68
N ILE A 98 -11.54 13.97 10.15
CA ILE A 98 -11.93 15.14 10.95
C ILE A 98 -13.30 14.89 11.60
N GLY A 99 -14.29 14.42 10.83
CA GLY A 99 -15.63 14.11 11.32
C GLY A 99 -15.60 13.06 12.42
N LEU A 100 -14.78 12.01 12.28
CA LEU A 100 -14.58 11.01 13.35
C LEU A 100 -13.93 11.60 14.60
N GLY A 101 -12.94 12.48 14.44
CA GLY A 101 -12.30 13.17 15.57
C GLY A 101 -13.23 14.12 16.31
N LEU A 102 -14.21 14.72 15.61
CA LEU A 102 -15.22 15.60 16.20
C LEU A 102 -16.36 14.83 16.88
N HIS A 103 -16.70 13.65 16.38
CA HIS A 103 -17.78 12.81 16.89
C HIS A 103 -17.37 11.34 16.91
N LEU A 104 -16.66 10.92 17.95
CA LEU A 104 -16.20 9.55 18.10
C LEU A 104 -17.34 8.64 18.57
N SER A 105 -17.71 7.69 17.72
CA SER A 105 -18.61 6.57 18.03
C SER A 105 -18.29 5.40 17.12
N TYR A 106 -18.69 4.18 17.48
CA TYR A 106 -18.44 3.02 16.63
C TYR A 106 -19.13 3.13 15.26
N PRO A 107 -20.40 3.56 15.14
CA PRO A 107 -21.03 3.82 13.83
C PRO A 107 -20.25 4.88 13.02
N ALA A 108 -19.78 5.96 13.65
CA ALA A 108 -18.98 6.99 12.99
C ALA A 108 -17.64 6.43 12.49
N LEU A 109 -16.99 5.52 13.23
CA LEU A 109 -15.79 4.81 12.80
C LEU A 109 -16.05 4.00 11.53
N ILE A 110 -17.14 3.24 11.47
CA ILE A 110 -17.52 2.45 10.29
C ILE A 110 -17.81 3.36 9.10
N VAL A 111 -18.59 4.44 9.30
CA VAL A 111 -18.87 5.42 8.23
C VAL A 111 -17.56 6.07 7.73
N SER A 112 -16.69 6.47 8.65
CA SER A 112 -15.39 7.05 8.30
C SER A 112 -14.52 6.05 7.52
N ALA A 113 -14.51 4.77 7.89
CA ALA A 113 -13.80 3.71 7.19
C ALA A 113 -14.33 3.49 5.76
N VAL A 114 -15.64 3.48 5.57
CA VAL A 114 -16.31 3.40 4.25
C VAL A 114 -15.92 4.60 3.39
N VAL A 115 -16.01 5.81 3.93
CA VAL A 115 -15.67 7.05 3.20
C VAL A 115 -14.18 7.10 2.87
N LEU A 116 -13.31 6.70 3.81
CA LEU A 116 -11.87 6.57 3.55
C LEU A 116 -11.56 5.52 2.49
N GLY A 117 -12.27 4.39 2.48
CA GLY A 117 -12.14 3.35 1.45
C GLY A 117 -12.52 3.88 0.07
N LEU A 118 -13.61 4.64 -0.02
CA LEU A 118 -14.00 5.32 -1.25
C LEU A 118 -12.95 6.35 -1.71
N ALA A 119 -12.44 7.16 -0.79
CA ALA A 119 -11.37 8.12 -1.07
C ALA A 119 -10.08 7.39 -1.51
N ASN A 120 -9.73 6.26 -0.88
CA ASN A 120 -8.54 5.49 -1.22
C ASN A 120 -8.59 4.91 -2.64
N SER A 121 -9.76 4.54 -3.14
CA SER A 121 -9.93 4.01 -4.50
C SER A 121 -9.60 5.01 -5.61
N VAL A 122 -9.50 6.29 -5.28
CA VAL A 122 -9.23 7.39 -6.21
C VAL A 122 -7.76 7.46 -6.63
N TYR A 123 -6.83 7.22 -5.69
CA TYR A 123 -5.42 7.56 -5.88
C TYR A 123 -4.79 6.83 -7.08
N HIS A 124 -4.83 5.51 -7.13
CA HIS A 124 -4.18 4.78 -8.21
C HIS A 124 -4.70 5.15 -9.61
N PRO A 125 -6.03 5.16 -9.88
CA PRO A 125 -6.50 5.57 -11.21
C PRO A 125 -6.12 7.00 -11.58
N ALA A 126 -6.27 7.94 -10.65
CA ALA A 126 -5.99 9.35 -10.92
C ALA A 126 -4.48 9.62 -11.07
N ASP A 127 -3.67 9.08 -10.15
CA ASP A 127 -2.23 9.28 -10.14
C ASP A 127 -1.59 8.74 -11.42
N TYR A 128 -1.93 7.50 -11.81
CA TYR A 128 -1.39 6.88 -13.01
C TYR A 128 -1.85 7.58 -14.28
N ALA A 129 -3.10 8.07 -14.32
CA ALA A 129 -3.59 8.86 -15.47
C ALA A 129 -2.80 10.15 -15.63
N ILE A 130 -2.60 10.92 -14.55
CA ILE A 130 -1.85 12.18 -14.58
C ILE A 130 -0.38 11.95 -14.95
N LEU A 131 0.28 10.96 -14.31
CA LEU A 131 1.68 10.66 -14.59
C LEU A 131 1.86 10.20 -16.04
N SER A 132 0.99 9.31 -16.54
CA SER A 132 1.06 8.79 -17.90
C SER A 132 0.88 9.89 -18.97
N ALA A 133 0.03 10.90 -18.67
CA ALA A 133 -0.21 12.00 -19.59
C ALA A 133 0.93 13.04 -19.62
N HIS A 134 1.66 13.23 -18.51
CA HIS A 134 2.57 14.36 -18.35
C HIS A 134 4.04 13.97 -18.20
N MET A 135 4.37 12.68 -18.12
CA MET A 135 5.74 12.18 -18.06
C MET A 135 6.21 11.65 -19.42
N ASP A 136 7.47 11.93 -19.75
CA ASP A 136 8.10 11.36 -20.94
C ASP A 136 8.24 9.82 -20.79
N ASN A 137 7.96 9.07 -21.86
CA ASN A 137 8.05 7.59 -21.87
C ASN A 137 9.44 7.10 -21.40
N ALA A 138 10.51 7.80 -21.76
CA ALA A 138 11.89 7.45 -21.36
C ALA A 138 12.14 7.60 -19.85
N ARG A 139 11.31 8.38 -19.14
CA ARG A 139 11.43 8.67 -17.69
C ARG A 139 10.28 8.07 -16.88
N MET A 140 9.33 7.41 -17.53
CA MET A 140 8.12 6.87 -16.88
C MET A 140 8.46 5.89 -15.74
N GLY A 141 9.42 5.00 -15.94
CA GLY A 141 9.84 4.06 -14.90
C GLY A 141 10.38 4.75 -13.64
N ARG A 142 11.15 5.84 -13.81
CA ARG A 142 11.64 6.64 -12.67
C ARG A 142 10.49 7.38 -11.97
N ALA A 143 9.54 7.92 -12.74
CA ALA A 143 8.38 8.60 -12.18
C ALA A 143 7.54 7.66 -11.31
N PHE A 144 7.23 6.45 -11.81
CA PHE A 144 6.54 5.45 -11.02
C PHE A 144 7.32 4.98 -9.79
N SER A 145 8.66 4.87 -9.89
CA SER A 145 9.50 4.51 -8.74
C SER A 145 9.45 5.56 -7.64
N VAL A 146 9.56 6.85 -7.99
CA VAL A 146 9.44 7.97 -7.02
C VAL A 146 8.05 8.00 -6.41
N HIS A 147 7.01 7.87 -7.20
CA HIS A 147 5.63 7.82 -6.76
C HIS A 147 5.38 6.66 -5.79
N THR A 148 5.80 5.45 -6.14
CA THR A 148 5.68 4.26 -5.28
C THR A 148 6.46 4.42 -3.98
N PHE A 149 7.70 4.92 -4.05
CA PHE A 149 8.51 5.20 -2.87
C PHE A 149 7.83 6.20 -1.92
N ALA A 150 7.21 7.26 -2.45
CA ALA A 150 6.47 8.22 -1.65
C ALA A 150 5.32 7.56 -0.87
N GLY A 151 4.57 6.63 -1.49
CA GLY A 151 3.57 5.84 -0.81
C GLY A 151 4.15 5.02 0.34
N PHE A 152 5.21 4.23 0.10
CA PHE A 152 5.87 3.47 1.16
C PHE A 152 6.38 4.36 2.30
N LEU A 153 6.92 5.54 1.97
CA LEU A 153 7.37 6.51 2.97
C LEU A 153 6.19 7.02 3.82
N GLY A 154 5.02 7.28 3.20
CA GLY A 154 3.80 7.69 3.92
C GLY A 154 3.38 6.66 4.97
N GLY A 155 3.34 5.38 4.59
CA GLY A 155 3.08 4.29 5.52
C GLY A 155 4.16 4.14 6.60
N ALA A 156 5.45 4.28 6.22
CA ALA A 156 6.57 4.09 7.12
C ALA A 156 6.64 5.13 8.25
N VAL A 157 6.27 6.38 7.96
CA VAL A 157 6.29 7.45 8.98
C VAL A 157 5.00 7.54 9.79
N ALA A 158 3.93 6.86 9.36
CA ALA A 158 2.62 6.94 10.00
C ALA A 158 2.66 6.58 11.51
N PRO A 159 3.32 5.50 11.96
CA PRO A 159 3.37 5.17 13.39
C PRO A 159 4.01 6.30 14.20
N ALA A 160 5.15 6.83 13.76
CA ALA A 160 5.86 7.87 14.47
C ALA A 160 5.06 9.19 14.52
N ILE A 161 4.45 9.59 13.39
CA ILE A 161 3.62 10.81 13.33
C ILE A 161 2.38 10.65 14.21
N MET A 162 1.67 9.53 14.12
CA MET A 162 0.48 9.31 14.94
C MET A 162 0.79 9.24 16.41
N LEU A 163 1.90 8.60 16.81
CA LEU A 163 2.36 8.61 18.21
C LEU A 163 2.62 10.04 18.72
N ALA A 164 3.34 10.85 17.93
CA ALA A 164 3.62 12.25 18.27
C ALA A 164 2.33 13.08 18.38
N LEU A 165 1.39 12.89 17.47
CA LEU A 165 0.09 13.58 17.51
C LEU A 165 -0.72 13.16 18.74
N VAL A 166 -0.80 11.87 19.05
CA VAL A 166 -1.50 11.39 20.26
C VAL A 166 -0.87 11.97 21.52
N ALA A 167 0.46 12.04 21.59
CA ALA A 167 1.18 12.59 22.74
C ALA A 167 0.97 14.10 22.92
N THR A 168 0.75 14.85 21.82
CA THR A 168 0.67 16.34 21.86
C THR A 168 -0.76 16.86 21.91
N VAL A 169 -1.69 16.25 21.15
CA VAL A 169 -3.07 16.75 21.01
C VAL A 169 -4.13 15.69 21.38
N GLY A 170 -3.72 14.53 21.90
CA GLY A 170 -4.61 13.43 22.23
C GLY A 170 -5.14 12.68 21.01
N GLY A 171 -5.84 11.56 21.22
CA GLY A 171 -6.30 10.70 20.13
C GLY A 171 -7.33 11.35 19.21
N LEU A 172 -8.28 12.12 19.74
CA LEU A 172 -9.27 12.87 18.94
C LEU A 172 -8.59 13.98 18.14
N GLY A 173 -7.68 14.73 18.76
CA GLY A 173 -6.88 15.75 18.09
C GLY A 173 -6.00 15.15 17.00
N ALA A 174 -5.43 13.97 17.22
CA ALA A 174 -4.64 13.25 16.21
C ALA A 174 -5.47 12.89 14.96
N LEU A 175 -6.73 12.46 15.12
CA LEU A 175 -7.65 12.23 13.99
C LEU A 175 -7.92 13.52 13.19
N ILE A 176 -8.17 14.64 13.89
CA ILE A 176 -8.45 15.93 13.26
C ILE A 176 -7.22 16.44 12.51
N VAL A 177 -6.04 16.41 13.12
CA VAL A 177 -4.80 16.91 12.51
C VAL A 177 -4.39 16.01 11.33
N ALA A 178 -4.43 14.70 11.50
CA ALA A 178 -4.19 13.76 10.40
C ALA A 178 -5.18 13.98 9.25
N GLY A 179 -6.46 14.16 9.57
CA GLY A 179 -7.50 14.44 8.58
C GLY A 179 -7.26 15.75 7.81
N ALA A 180 -6.76 16.80 8.48
CA ALA A 180 -6.48 18.08 7.84
C ALA A 180 -5.41 17.98 6.72
N ILE A 181 -4.52 16.98 6.77
CA ILE A 181 -3.47 16.79 5.75
C ILE A 181 -4.08 16.66 4.34
N GLY A 182 -5.14 15.89 4.15
CA GLY A 182 -5.75 15.67 2.84
C GLY A 182 -6.25 16.96 2.18
N PRO A 183 -7.17 17.72 2.81
CA PRO A 183 -7.61 19.02 2.29
C PRO A 183 -6.46 20.00 2.07
N LEU A 184 -5.46 20.06 2.95
CA LEU A 184 -4.29 20.92 2.78
C LEU A 184 -3.45 20.51 1.56
N VAL A 185 -3.25 19.20 1.34
CA VAL A 185 -2.57 18.71 0.16
C VAL A 185 -3.40 18.95 -1.10
N ALA A 186 -4.72 18.84 -1.05
CA ALA A 186 -5.57 19.22 -2.18
C ALA A 186 -5.40 20.70 -2.56
N LEU A 187 -5.36 21.60 -1.57
CA LEU A 187 -5.06 23.04 -1.80
C LEU A 187 -3.65 23.24 -2.34
N LEU A 188 -2.67 22.52 -1.82
CA LEU A 188 -1.29 22.55 -2.33
C LEU A 188 -1.22 22.13 -3.82
N LEU A 189 -1.90 21.06 -4.23
CA LEU A 189 -1.96 20.60 -5.61
C LEU A 189 -2.62 21.64 -6.53
N ILE A 190 -3.63 22.36 -6.04
CA ILE A 190 -4.24 23.50 -6.76
C ILE A 190 -3.22 24.63 -6.93
N ALA A 191 -2.52 25.01 -5.85
CA ALA A 191 -1.52 26.08 -5.87
C ALA A 191 -0.31 25.72 -6.75
N MET A 192 0.11 24.44 -6.76
CA MET A 192 1.16 23.94 -7.64
C MET A 192 0.75 23.93 -9.11
N GLY A 193 -0.52 24.08 -9.44
CA GLY A 193 -1.01 24.02 -10.82
C GLY A 193 -0.81 22.65 -11.46
N VAL A 194 -0.96 21.55 -10.69
CA VAL A 194 -0.89 20.20 -11.24
C VAL A 194 -1.89 20.09 -12.38
N PRO A 195 -1.46 19.65 -13.59
CA PRO A 195 -2.34 19.62 -14.76
C PRO A 195 -3.40 18.52 -14.63
N ASP A 196 -4.52 18.71 -15.35
CA ASP A 196 -5.53 17.66 -15.53
C ASP A 196 -5.24 16.85 -16.81
N THR A 197 -5.84 15.67 -16.94
CA THR A 197 -5.79 14.90 -18.18
C THR A 197 -6.74 15.48 -19.23
N SER A 198 -6.26 15.64 -20.47
CA SER A 198 -7.11 16.12 -21.57
C SER A 198 -8.12 15.04 -22.02
N ALA A 199 -9.22 15.48 -22.66
CA ALA A 199 -10.18 14.54 -23.24
C ALA A 199 -9.58 13.63 -24.31
N ALA A 200 -8.59 14.13 -25.07
CA ALA A 200 -7.88 13.36 -26.09
C ALA A 200 -6.98 12.27 -25.47
N GLU A 201 -6.24 12.61 -24.41
CA GLU A 201 -5.41 11.65 -23.65
C GLU A 201 -6.26 10.55 -23.01
N ARG A 202 -7.41 10.90 -22.42
CA ARG A 202 -8.35 9.94 -21.84
C ARG A 202 -8.90 8.97 -22.90
N LYS A 203 -9.25 9.49 -24.08
CA LYS A 203 -9.74 8.68 -25.20
C LYS A 203 -8.66 7.74 -25.75
N ALA A 204 -7.42 8.18 -25.83
CA ALA A 204 -6.29 7.35 -26.26
C ALA A 204 -6.00 6.22 -25.28
N ALA A 205 -6.05 6.47 -23.97
CA ALA A 205 -5.87 5.46 -22.93
C ALA A 205 -6.96 4.36 -22.96
N GLY A 206 -8.20 4.71 -23.36
CA GLY A 206 -9.31 3.75 -23.49
C GLY A 206 -9.38 2.97 -24.81
N ALA A 207 -8.57 3.33 -25.82
CA ALA A 207 -8.80 2.89 -27.20
C ALA A 207 -8.18 1.54 -27.58
N GLU A 208 -7.24 0.95 -26.82
CA GLU A 208 -6.53 -0.28 -27.23
C GLU A 208 -6.31 -1.29 -26.12
N ALA A 209 -7.35 -2.03 -25.76
CA ALA A 209 -7.14 -3.27 -25.02
C ALA A 209 -7.38 -4.46 -25.96
N PRO A 210 -6.34 -5.24 -26.33
CA PRO A 210 -6.55 -6.47 -27.12
C PRO A 210 -7.53 -7.39 -26.38
N LYS A 211 -8.49 -7.99 -27.11
CA LYS A 211 -9.48 -8.95 -26.57
C LYS A 211 -8.85 -10.33 -26.27
N GLN A 212 -7.72 -10.37 -25.60
CA GLN A 212 -7.09 -11.63 -25.20
C GLN A 212 -7.61 -12.07 -23.84
N ASN A 213 -7.80 -13.39 -23.67
CA ASN A 213 -8.11 -13.95 -22.35
C ASN A 213 -6.87 -13.83 -21.45
N ILE A 214 -6.97 -12.99 -20.42
CA ILE A 214 -5.89 -12.71 -19.47
C ILE A 214 -5.97 -13.65 -18.26
N VAL A 215 -7.14 -14.22 -18.00
CA VAL A 215 -7.36 -15.10 -16.86
C VAL A 215 -6.77 -16.48 -17.20
N THR A 216 -5.46 -16.59 -17.03
CA THR A 216 -4.71 -17.84 -17.18
C THR A 216 -4.46 -18.49 -15.81
N PRO A 217 -4.17 -19.81 -15.74
CA PRO A 217 -3.78 -20.46 -14.50
C PRO A 217 -2.59 -19.76 -13.81
N ALA A 218 -1.63 -19.24 -14.57
CA ALA A 218 -0.49 -18.51 -14.04
C ALA A 218 -0.92 -17.19 -13.36
N ILE A 219 -1.81 -16.41 -13.99
CA ILE A 219 -2.36 -15.18 -13.41
C ILE A 219 -3.18 -15.47 -12.16
N MET A 220 -3.99 -16.54 -12.16
CA MET A 220 -4.73 -16.96 -10.96
C MET A 220 -3.81 -17.39 -9.81
N MET A 221 -2.73 -18.13 -10.09
CA MET A 221 -1.72 -18.47 -9.08
C MET A 221 -1.04 -17.23 -8.52
N LEU A 222 -0.72 -16.24 -9.36
CA LEU A 222 -0.16 -14.97 -8.90
C LEU A 222 -1.17 -14.14 -8.09
N THR A 223 -2.46 -14.21 -8.39
CA THR A 223 -3.51 -13.59 -7.56
C THR A 223 -3.53 -14.20 -6.15
N ILE A 224 -3.46 -15.53 -6.05
CA ILE A 224 -3.35 -16.22 -4.75
C ILE A 224 -2.03 -15.85 -4.05
N PHE A 225 -0.93 -15.75 -4.79
CA PHE A 225 0.36 -15.31 -4.26
C PHE A 225 0.27 -13.90 -3.64
N PHE A 226 -0.37 -12.95 -4.31
CA PHE A 226 -0.58 -11.59 -3.78
C PHE A 226 -1.52 -11.59 -2.57
N MET A 227 -2.53 -12.45 -2.55
CA MET A 227 -3.40 -12.62 -1.39
C MET A 227 -2.63 -13.14 -0.16
N LEU A 228 -1.85 -14.20 -0.33
CA LEU A 228 -1.03 -14.76 0.76
C LEU A 228 0.02 -13.77 1.25
N LEU A 229 0.62 -13.02 0.34
CA LEU A 229 1.58 -11.94 0.64
C LEU A 229 0.91 -10.82 1.44
N GLY A 230 -0.28 -10.41 1.05
CA GLY A 230 -1.07 -9.44 1.80
C GLY A 230 -1.45 -9.95 3.20
N LEU A 231 -1.92 -11.19 3.30
CA LEU A 231 -2.25 -11.83 4.58
C LEU A 231 -1.02 -11.92 5.50
N SER A 232 0.16 -12.24 4.97
CA SER A 232 1.40 -12.36 5.76
C SER A 232 1.86 -11.02 6.36
N ASN A 233 1.58 -9.92 5.67
CA ASN A 233 1.98 -8.58 6.13
C ASN A 233 0.93 -7.87 6.98
N ALA A 234 -0.36 -8.13 6.74
CA ALA A 234 -1.45 -7.38 7.36
C ALA A 234 -1.48 -7.51 8.89
N GLY A 235 -1.16 -8.69 9.43
CA GLY A 235 -1.06 -8.90 10.87
C GLY A 235 -0.04 -7.98 11.51
N ILE A 236 1.16 -7.96 10.96
CA ILE A 236 2.27 -7.15 11.46
C ILE A 236 1.96 -5.66 11.32
N SER A 237 1.49 -5.23 10.14
CA SER A 237 1.27 -3.82 9.84
C SER A 237 0.08 -3.21 10.59
N ASN A 238 -1.02 -3.96 10.78
CA ASN A 238 -2.25 -3.43 11.37
C ASN A 238 -2.38 -3.75 12.86
N PHE A 239 -1.83 -4.90 13.32
CA PHE A 239 -1.97 -5.37 14.69
C PHE A 239 -0.62 -5.49 15.42
N GLY A 240 0.51 -5.22 14.76
CA GLY A 240 1.84 -5.37 15.32
C GLY A 240 2.04 -4.59 16.62
N ILE A 241 1.61 -3.33 16.69
CA ILE A 241 1.72 -2.51 17.91
C ILE A 241 0.98 -3.19 19.07
N VAL A 242 -0.29 -3.51 18.89
CA VAL A 242 -1.11 -4.10 19.97
C VAL A 242 -0.64 -5.51 20.32
N ALA A 243 -0.13 -6.28 19.37
CA ALA A 243 0.44 -7.59 19.61
C ALA A 243 1.75 -7.51 20.41
N LEU A 244 2.62 -6.54 20.09
CA LEU A 244 3.86 -6.30 20.82
C LEU A 244 3.59 -5.84 22.26
N MET A 245 2.63 -4.93 22.45
CA MET A 245 2.25 -4.46 23.79
C MET A 245 1.68 -5.60 24.66
N SER A 246 0.73 -6.36 24.14
CA SER A 246 0.02 -7.38 24.92
C SER A 246 0.77 -8.70 25.03
N GLY A 247 1.59 -9.08 24.04
CA GLY A 247 2.30 -10.36 24.01
C GLY A 247 3.72 -10.30 24.57
N TYR A 248 4.38 -9.14 24.44
CA TYR A 248 5.80 -9.00 24.82
C TYR A 248 6.00 -7.98 25.94
N GLY A 249 4.92 -7.36 26.42
CA GLY A 249 4.97 -6.42 27.54
C GLY A 249 5.74 -5.13 27.25
N VAL A 250 5.94 -4.78 25.97
CA VAL A 250 6.61 -3.53 25.59
C VAL A 250 5.62 -2.36 25.66
N ASP A 251 6.13 -1.18 25.99
CA ASP A 251 5.32 0.04 25.98
C ASP A 251 4.97 0.50 24.56
N LEU A 252 4.00 1.41 24.47
CA LEU A 252 3.49 1.93 23.20
C LEU A 252 4.59 2.59 22.35
N ALA A 253 5.52 3.32 22.97
CA ALA A 253 6.60 4.00 22.24
C ALA A 253 7.55 2.99 21.62
N THR A 254 7.96 1.98 22.38
CA THR A 254 8.82 0.88 21.89
C THR A 254 8.15 0.09 20.77
N ALA A 255 6.86 -0.24 20.88
CA ALA A 255 6.10 -0.92 19.84
C ALA A 255 6.01 -0.08 18.54
N ASN A 256 5.78 1.24 18.66
CA ASN A 256 5.79 2.15 17.53
C ASN A 256 7.15 2.27 16.85
N VAL A 257 8.26 2.33 17.63
CA VAL A 257 9.62 2.33 17.10
C VAL A 257 9.87 1.06 16.29
N ALA A 258 9.49 -0.10 16.82
CA ALA A 258 9.68 -1.38 16.15
C ALA A 258 8.88 -1.45 14.82
N LEU A 259 7.62 -1.01 14.81
CA LEU A 259 6.82 -1.00 13.58
C LEU A 259 7.30 0.06 12.60
N THR A 260 7.69 1.26 13.06
CA THR A 260 8.30 2.30 12.19
C THR A 260 9.57 1.75 11.53
N ALA A 261 10.42 1.08 12.28
CA ALA A 261 11.66 0.48 11.75
C ALA A 261 11.37 -0.62 10.72
N PHE A 262 10.38 -1.48 10.96
CA PHE A 262 9.89 -2.48 9.99
C PHE A 262 9.43 -1.83 8.69
N LEU A 263 8.56 -0.83 8.76
CA LEU A 263 7.99 -0.17 7.57
C LEU A 263 9.03 0.68 6.82
N ALA A 264 9.90 1.40 7.54
CA ALA A 264 10.98 2.18 6.94
C ALA A 264 12.02 1.28 6.25
N ALA A 265 12.40 0.18 6.91
CA ALA A 265 13.29 -0.81 6.31
C ALA A 265 12.66 -1.46 5.08
N SER A 266 11.32 -1.68 5.05
CA SER A 266 10.62 -2.17 3.87
C SER A 266 10.71 -1.19 2.71
N ALA A 267 10.54 0.12 2.95
CA ALA A 267 10.71 1.14 1.91
C ALA A 267 12.13 1.14 1.32
N ILE A 268 13.16 1.02 2.17
CA ILE A 268 14.57 0.89 1.73
C ILE A 268 14.77 -0.42 0.98
N GLY A 269 14.18 -1.51 1.46
CA GLY A 269 14.22 -2.82 0.83
C GLY A 269 13.67 -2.82 -0.60
N VAL A 270 12.60 -2.07 -0.88
CA VAL A 270 12.06 -1.91 -2.25
C VAL A 270 13.10 -1.33 -3.19
N LEU A 271 13.85 -0.31 -2.77
CA LEU A 271 14.92 0.27 -3.59
C LEU A 271 16.04 -0.75 -3.85
N ALA A 272 16.50 -1.46 -2.80
CA ALA A 272 17.51 -2.50 -2.94
C ALA A 272 17.02 -3.66 -3.83
N GLY A 273 15.75 -4.04 -3.69
CA GLY A 273 15.09 -5.08 -4.47
C GLY A 273 15.02 -4.76 -5.97
N GLY A 274 14.87 -3.48 -6.33
CA GLY A 274 14.92 -3.02 -7.72
C GLY A 274 16.26 -3.37 -8.39
N PHE A 275 17.38 -3.06 -7.73
CA PHE A 275 18.72 -3.43 -8.23
C PHE A 275 18.91 -4.94 -8.35
N LEU A 276 18.32 -5.71 -7.44
CA LEU A 276 18.40 -7.17 -7.48
C LEU A 276 17.54 -7.73 -8.63
N ALA A 277 16.34 -7.20 -8.82
CA ALA A 277 15.42 -7.63 -9.87
C ALA A 277 15.99 -7.38 -11.28
N ASP A 278 16.75 -6.28 -11.47
CA ASP A 278 17.41 -5.99 -12.76
C ASP A 278 18.57 -6.95 -13.07
N ARG A 279 19.14 -7.62 -12.04
CA ARG A 279 20.30 -8.50 -12.16
C ARG A 279 19.97 -9.99 -12.17
N THR A 280 18.73 -10.36 -11.97
CA THR A 280 18.31 -11.76 -11.91
C THR A 280 17.14 -12.05 -12.83
N HIS A 281 17.11 -13.27 -13.38
CA HIS A 281 15.94 -13.82 -14.06
C HIS A 281 15.15 -14.82 -13.18
N ARG A 282 15.63 -15.06 -11.93
CA ARG A 282 15.07 -16.06 -10.99
C ARG A 282 14.23 -15.38 -9.91
N HIS A 283 13.25 -14.59 -10.35
CA HIS A 283 12.43 -13.77 -9.44
C HIS A 283 11.66 -14.58 -8.39
N GLY A 284 11.19 -15.80 -8.75
CA GLY A 284 10.52 -16.70 -7.83
C GLY A 284 11.45 -17.21 -6.72
N GLN A 285 12.73 -17.51 -7.04
CA GLN A 285 13.72 -17.95 -6.05
C GLN A 285 14.09 -16.80 -5.10
N VAL A 286 14.22 -15.57 -5.61
CA VAL A 286 14.46 -14.39 -4.76
C VAL A 286 13.29 -14.20 -3.79
N ALA A 287 12.06 -14.26 -4.28
CA ALA A 287 10.87 -14.18 -3.44
C ALA A 287 10.84 -15.31 -2.39
N ALA A 288 11.06 -16.56 -2.81
CA ALA A 288 11.05 -17.70 -1.92
C ALA A 288 12.14 -17.63 -0.84
N ALA A 289 13.37 -17.23 -1.20
CA ALA A 289 14.47 -17.10 -0.24
C ALA A 289 14.19 -16.01 0.80
N ALA A 290 13.79 -14.80 0.36
CA ALA A 290 13.53 -13.70 1.27
C ALA A 290 12.31 -13.96 2.17
N PHE A 291 11.22 -14.56 1.65
CA PHE A 291 10.09 -14.97 2.47
C PHE A 291 10.41 -16.15 3.38
N GLY A 292 11.27 -17.10 2.95
CA GLY A 292 11.73 -18.19 3.80
C GLY A 292 12.50 -17.67 5.01
N ILE A 293 13.43 -16.72 4.81
CA ILE A 293 14.14 -16.06 5.89
C ILE A 293 13.18 -15.29 6.79
N ASN A 294 12.23 -14.54 6.21
CA ASN A 294 11.20 -13.83 6.97
C ASN A 294 10.33 -14.77 7.80
N ALA A 295 9.94 -15.93 7.27
CA ALA A 295 9.18 -16.92 8.02
C ALA A 295 9.95 -17.43 9.25
N VAL A 296 11.26 -17.65 9.11
CA VAL A 296 12.12 -18.04 10.25
C VAL A 296 12.20 -16.90 11.28
N ILE A 297 12.40 -15.66 10.85
CA ILE A 297 12.44 -14.49 11.76
C ILE A 297 11.10 -14.36 12.50
N MET A 298 9.99 -14.42 11.80
CA MET A 298 8.65 -14.33 12.41
C MET A 298 8.34 -15.50 13.33
N LEU A 299 8.82 -16.69 13.00
CA LEU A 299 8.70 -17.86 13.89
C LEU A 299 9.49 -17.64 15.19
N VAL A 300 10.72 -17.16 15.10
CA VAL A 300 11.53 -16.82 16.29
C VAL A 300 10.81 -15.77 17.14
N ILE A 301 10.26 -14.72 16.52
CA ILE A 301 9.46 -13.72 17.23
C ILE A 301 8.25 -14.38 17.89
N ALA A 302 7.51 -15.27 17.20
CA ALA A 302 6.29 -15.87 17.71
C ALA A 302 6.50 -16.79 18.91
N ILE A 303 7.65 -17.47 19.02
CA ILE A 303 7.87 -18.51 20.04
C ILE A 303 8.88 -18.15 21.12
N ALA A 304 9.69 -17.09 20.93
CA ALA A 304 10.76 -16.73 21.86
C ALA A 304 10.41 -15.44 22.65
N SER A 305 10.80 -15.43 23.92
CA SER A 305 10.78 -14.21 24.73
C SER A 305 12.04 -13.38 24.41
N LEU A 306 11.87 -12.34 23.60
CA LEU A 306 12.98 -11.53 23.09
C LEU A 306 13.06 -10.18 23.82
N PRO A 307 14.26 -9.68 24.14
CA PRO A 307 14.40 -8.32 24.60
C PRO A 307 14.03 -7.31 23.50
N SER A 308 13.44 -6.19 23.88
CA SER A 308 12.91 -5.18 22.92
C SER A 308 13.88 -4.73 21.83
N PRO A 309 15.19 -4.52 22.09
CA PRO A 309 16.14 -4.14 21.03
C PRO A 309 16.31 -5.23 19.98
N LEU A 310 16.38 -6.51 20.39
CA LEU A 310 16.51 -7.63 19.46
C LEU A 310 15.23 -7.82 18.65
N LEU A 311 14.07 -7.69 19.29
CA LEU A 311 12.77 -7.75 18.62
C LEU A 311 12.64 -6.65 17.55
N THR A 312 13.04 -5.41 17.86
CA THR A 312 13.08 -4.30 16.89
C THR A 312 14.05 -4.60 15.75
N ALA A 313 15.25 -5.11 16.05
CA ALA A 313 16.24 -5.46 15.02
C ALA A 313 15.71 -6.57 14.07
N LEU A 314 15.09 -7.61 14.62
CA LEU A 314 14.50 -8.68 13.81
C LEU A 314 13.35 -8.19 12.94
N LEU A 315 12.47 -7.35 13.47
CA LEU A 315 11.41 -6.71 12.68
C LEU A 315 11.99 -5.80 11.59
N THR A 316 13.06 -5.06 11.87
CA THR A 316 13.75 -4.22 10.86
C THR A 316 14.27 -5.08 9.71
N VAL A 317 14.95 -6.18 10.00
CA VAL A 317 15.45 -7.12 8.98
C VAL A 317 14.30 -7.72 8.19
N ALA A 318 13.23 -8.14 8.86
CA ALA A 318 12.05 -8.68 8.22
C ALA A 318 11.36 -7.67 7.29
N GLY A 319 11.26 -6.41 7.72
CA GLY A 319 10.74 -5.34 6.88
C GLY A 319 11.60 -5.15 5.62
N PHE A 320 12.92 -5.05 5.78
CA PHE A 320 13.84 -4.92 4.64
C PHE A 320 13.68 -6.06 3.63
N LEU A 321 13.67 -7.31 4.09
CA LEU A 321 13.48 -8.48 3.22
C LEU A 321 12.10 -8.45 2.54
N GLY A 322 11.04 -8.05 3.26
CA GLY A 322 9.70 -7.85 2.69
C GLY A 322 9.67 -6.83 1.55
N GLY A 323 10.44 -5.74 1.70
CA GLY A 323 10.61 -4.74 0.66
C GLY A 323 11.37 -5.26 -0.57
N VAL A 324 12.47 -5.97 -0.35
CA VAL A 324 13.32 -6.55 -1.43
C VAL A 324 12.53 -7.44 -2.39
N ILE A 325 11.50 -8.12 -1.91
CA ILE A 325 10.68 -9.01 -2.72
C ILE A 325 9.81 -8.25 -3.74
N THR A 326 9.40 -7.02 -3.43
CA THR A 326 8.39 -6.28 -4.18
C THR A 326 8.70 -6.16 -5.68
N PRO A 327 9.89 -5.72 -6.12
CA PRO A 327 10.18 -5.64 -7.56
C PRO A 327 10.24 -7.01 -8.25
N SER A 328 10.80 -8.04 -7.57
CA SER A 328 10.84 -9.39 -8.12
C SER A 328 9.44 -9.99 -8.28
N ARG A 329 8.53 -9.74 -7.33
CA ARG A 329 7.12 -10.09 -7.41
C ARG A 329 6.44 -9.46 -8.63
N ASP A 330 6.71 -8.18 -8.87
CA ASP A 330 6.12 -7.44 -10.00
C ASP A 330 6.65 -7.96 -11.35
N MET A 331 7.91 -8.39 -11.41
CA MET A 331 8.49 -9.07 -12.58
C MET A 331 7.82 -10.42 -12.86
N LEU A 332 7.39 -11.17 -11.84
CA LEU A 332 6.62 -12.41 -12.05
C LEU A 332 5.31 -12.13 -12.77
N VAL A 333 4.59 -11.07 -12.38
CA VAL A 333 3.33 -10.67 -13.05
C VAL A 333 3.60 -10.25 -14.49
N ARG A 334 4.61 -9.42 -14.70
CA ARG A 334 4.99 -8.95 -16.04
C ARG A 334 5.34 -10.11 -16.98
N ASN A 335 6.09 -11.10 -16.49
CA ASN A 335 6.51 -12.25 -17.27
C ASN A 335 5.36 -13.24 -17.59
N ALA A 336 4.32 -13.29 -16.73
CA ALA A 336 3.14 -14.12 -16.93
C ALA A 336 2.08 -13.45 -17.82
N ALA A 337 2.16 -12.14 -18.01
CA ALA A 337 1.20 -11.38 -18.78
C ALA A 337 1.41 -11.58 -20.29
N PRO A 338 0.32 -11.74 -21.09
CA PRO A 338 0.42 -11.71 -22.54
C PRO A 338 0.99 -10.37 -23.05
N PRO A 339 1.65 -10.34 -24.22
CA PRO A 339 2.16 -9.11 -24.81
C PRO A 339 1.10 -8.01 -24.88
N GLY A 340 1.42 -6.81 -24.40
CA GLY A 340 0.51 -5.65 -24.35
C GLY A 340 -0.59 -5.71 -23.29
N ALA A 341 -0.64 -6.75 -22.44
CA ALA A 341 -1.68 -6.94 -21.44
C ALA A 341 -1.17 -6.82 -19.99
N ALA A 342 0.07 -6.37 -19.77
CA ALA A 342 0.69 -6.30 -18.46
C ALA A 342 -0.16 -5.50 -17.44
N GLY A 343 -0.66 -4.33 -17.82
CA GLY A 343 -1.49 -3.50 -16.92
C GLY A 343 -2.78 -4.21 -16.45
N ARG A 344 -3.46 -4.93 -17.36
CA ARG A 344 -4.65 -5.71 -17.02
C ARG A 344 -4.32 -6.92 -16.15
N ALA A 345 -3.19 -7.58 -16.41
CA ALA A 345 -2.70 -8.68 -15.57
C ALA A 345 -2.41 -8.19 -14.14
N PHE A 346 -1.72 -7.05 -13.99
CA PHE A 346 -1.53 -6.40 -12.69
C PHE A 346 -2.86 -6.06 -12.01
N GLY A 347 -3.83 -5.54 -12.74
CA GLY A 347 -5.17 -5.26 -12.20
C GLY A 347 -5.84 -6.50 -11.60
N ILE A 348 -5.82 -7.64 -12.32
CA ILE A 348 -6.38 -8.91 -11.82
C ILE A 348 -5.59 -9.41 -10.61
N VAL A 349 -4.27 -9.47 -10.71
CA VAL A 349 -3.40 -10.01 -9.65
C VAL A 349 -3.51 -9.17 -8.38
N SER A 350 -3.62 -7.85 -8.49
CA SER A 350 -3.78 -6.93 -7.35
C SER A 350 -5.08 -7.15 -6.57
N THR A 351 -6.09 -7.79 -7.16
CA THR A 351 -7.30 -8.18 -6.40
C THR A 351 -6.99 -9.13 -5.25
N GLY A 352 -5.86 -9.86 -5.31
CA GLY A 352 -5.35 -10.64 -4.19
C GLY A 352 -5.12 -9.80 -2.93
N PHE A 353 -4.58 -8.59 -3.06
CA PHE A 353 -4.44 -7.66 -1.93
C PHE A 353 -5.79 -7.20 -1.38
N ASN A 354 -6.78 -6.98 -2.26
CA ASN A 354 -8.13 -6.61 -1.82
C ASN A 354 -8.76 -7.75 -0.99
N PHE A 355 -8.61 -9.00 -1.40
CA PHE A 355 -9.05 -10.16 -0.60
C PHE A 355 -8.34 -10.20 0.76
N SER A 356 -7.01 -9.98 0.80
CA SER A 356 -6.31 -9.93 2.08
C SER A 356 -6.81 -8.77 2.96
N GLY A 357 -7.08 -7.61 2.37
CA GLY A 357 -7.62 -6.44 3.07
C GLY A 357 -9.01 -6.65 3.68
N ILE A 358 -9.78 -7.62 3.14
CA ILE A 358 -11.09 -8.00 3.69
C ILE A 358 -10.93 -9.02 4.82
N PHE A 359 -10.13 -10.07 4.62
CA PHE A 359 -10.08 -11.21 5.56
C PHE A 359 -9.06 -11.03 6.69
N ALA A 360 -7.91 -10.40 6.42
CA ALA A 360 -6.86 -10.27 7.41
C ALA A 360 -7.30 -9.48 8.66
N PRO A 361 -7.99 -8.33 8.56
CA PRO A 361 -8.37 -7.60 9.76
C PRO A 361 -9.29 -8.39 10.69
N LEU A 362 -10.18 -9.20 10.14
CA LEU A 362 -11.08 -10.07 10.92
C LEU A 362 -10.33 -11.20 11.59
N LEU A 363 -9.44 -11.86 10.85
CA LEU A 363 -8.61 -12.95 11.38
C LEU A 363 -7.71 -12.46 12.53
N PHE A 364 -6.97 -11.39 12.29
CA PHE A 364 -6.02 -10.89 13.28
C PHE A 364 -6.72 -10.18 14.45
N GLY A 365 -7.87 -9.54 14.21
CA GLY A 365 -8.74 -9.03 15.26
C GLY A 365 -9.24 -10.14 16.17
N TRP A 366 -9.73 -11.24 15.59
CA TRP A 366 -10.14 -12.43 16.34
C TRP A 366 -8.98 -13.03 17.15
N ILE A 367 -7.80 -13.19 16.57
CA ILE A 367 -6.59 -13.67 17.27
C ILE A 367 -6.30 -12.80 18.51
N MET A 368 -6.39 -11.47 18.36
CA MET A 368 -6.14 -10.54 19.46
C MET A 368 -7.21 -10.62 20.56
N ASP A 369 -8.48 -10.77 20.20
CA ASP A 369 -9.58 -10.91 21.16
C ASP A 369 -9.57 -12.27 21.90
N GLN A 370 -8.97 -13.31 21.29
CA GLN A 370 -8.69 -14.59 21.97
C GLN A 370 -7.47 -14.52 22.90
N HIS A 371 -6.89 -13.34 23.13
CA HIS A 371 -5.68 -13.16 23.95
C HIS A 371 -4.48 -13.97 23.47
N MET A 372 -4.33 -14.14 22.15
CA MET A 372 -3.24 -14.90 21.52
C MET A 372 -2.30 -13.98 20.70
N PRO A 373 -1.71 -12.92 21.27
CA PRO A 373 -0.95 -11.92 20.51
C PRO A 373 0.25 -12.47 19.75
N HIS A 374 0.91 -13.53 20.24
CA HIS A 374 1.99 -14.21 19.55
C HIS A 374 1.56 -14.82 18.20
N TRP A 375 0.29 -15.22 18.09
CA TRP A 375 -0.27 -15.77 16.86
C TRP A 375 -0.47 -14.73 15.76
N VAL A 376 -0.36 -13.44 16.05
CA VAL A 376 -0.26 -12.41 15.00
C VAL A 376 0.98 -12.67 14.13
N PHE A 377 2.11 -13.02 14.76
CA PHE A 377 3.32 -13.41 14.05
C PHE A 377 3.26 -14.86 13.56
N GLY A 378 2.71 -15.77 14.36
CA GLY A 378 2.56 -17.20 14.01
C GLY A 378 1.68 -17.43 12.77
N ALA A 379 0.54 -16.76 12.66
CA ALA A 379 -0.31 -16.82 11.46
C ALA A 379 0.40 -16.22 10.24
N SER A 380 1.15 -15.13 10.42
CA SER A 380 1.98 -14.58 9.34
C SER A 380 3.00 -15.60 8.83
N VAL A 381 3.61 -16.41 9.70
CA VAL A 381 4.51 -17.53 9.30
C VAL A 381 3.80 -18.52 8.39
N VAL A 382 2.57 -18.92 8.74
CA VAL A 382 1.80 -19.85 7.90
C VAL A 382 1.60 -19.30 6.50
N PHE A 383 1.17 -18.03 6.38
CA PHE A 383 0.98 -17.40 5.09
C PHE A 383 2.30 -17.20 4.32
N MET A 384 3.41 -16.87 5.00
CA MET A 384 4.73 -16.79 4.41
C MET A 384 5.20 -18.13 3.84
N VAL A 385 5.02 -19.23 4.56
CA VAL A 385 5.37 -20.57 4.09
C VAL A 385 4.55 -20.95 2.87
N LEU A 386 3.24 -20.71 2.89
CA LEU A 386 2.37 -20.93 1.72
C LEU A 386 2.80 -20.07 0.52
N THR A 387 3.23 -18.84 0.76
CA THR A 387 3.76 -17.95 -0.29
C THR A 387 5.04 -18.51 -0.90
N VAL A 388 5.97 -19.03 -0.08
CA VAL A 388 7.21 -19.68 -0.53
C VAL A 388 6.90 -20.89 -1.40
N LEU A 389 6.03 -21.77 -0.93
CA LEU A 389 5.63 -22.97 -1.69
C LEU A 389 5.03 -22.60 -3.04
N LEU A 390 4.16 -21.61 -3.06
CA LEU A 390 3.52 -21.16 -4.30
C LEU A 390 4.53 -20.50 -5.27
N ALA A 391 5.47 -19.70 -4.77
CA ALA A 391 6.53 -19.09 -5.57
C ALA A 391 7.39 -20.15 -6.27
N LEU A 392 7.78 -21.21 -5.54
CA LEU A 392 8.59 -22.31 -6.09
C LEU A 392 7.83 -23.15 -7.11
N VAL A 393 6.52 -23.35 -6.93
CA VAL A 393 5.68 -24.07 -7.90
C VAL A 393 5.49 -23.26 -9.18
N THR A 394 5.31 -21.94 -9.05
CA THR A 394 5.10 -21.04 -10.21
C THR A 394 6.34 -20.97 -11.10
N GLU A 395 7.55 -21.01 -10.52
CA GLU A 395 8.80 -20.94 -11.28
C GLU A 395 9.11 -22.24 -12.05
N ARG A 396 8.62 -23.39 -11.58
CA ARG A 396 8.87 -24.70 -12.21
C ARG A 396 8.14 -24.93 -13.53
N LYS A 397 7.20 -24.08 -13.92
CA LYS A 397 6.51 -24.12 -15.21
C LYS A 397 7.02 -22.97 -16.10
N PRO A 398 8.06 -23.19 -16.93
CA PRO A 398 8.40 -22.22 -17.96
C PRO A 398 7.16 -22.01 -18.84
N ALA A 399 6.84 -20.77 -19.18
CA ALA A 399 5.82 -20.48 -20.18
C ALA A 399 6.18 -21.26 -21.44
N GLN A 400 5.39 -22.26 -21.82
CA GLN A 400 5.49 -22.87 -23.12
C GLN A 400 5.10 -21.78 -24.13
N ILE A 401 6.11 -21.13 -24.71
CA ILE A 401 5.91 -20.35 -25.94
C ILE A 401 5.56 -21.40 -26.98
N PRO A 402 4.35 -21.37 -27.59
CA PRO A 402 4.07 -22.23 -28.72
C PRO A 402 5.11 -21.92 -29.78
N ALA A 403 5.89 -22.91 -30.16
CA ALA A 403 6.72 -22.79 -31.35
C ALA A 403 5.78 -22.45 -32.51
N THR A 404 5.90 -21.24 -33.04
CA THR A 404 5.23 -20.85 -34.27
C THR A 404 5.80 -21.74 -35.37
N ALA A 405 4.99 -22.68 -35.88
CA ALA A 405 5.25 -23.38 -37.13
C ALA A 405 5.05 -22.43 -38.33
#